data_97297a2ddc303170d5662d50c7c857c5
#
_entry.id   97297a2ddc303170d5662d50c7c857c5
#
_cell.length_a   1.000
_cell.length_b   1.000
_cell.length_c   1.000
_cell.angle_alpha   90.00
_cell.angle_beta   90.00
_cell.angle_gamma   90.00
#
_symmetry.space_group_name_H-M   'P 1'
#
loop_
_entity.id
_entity.type
_entity.pdbx_description
1 polymer ?
#
loop_
_entity_poly.entity_id
_entity_poly.type
_entity_poly.pdbx_seq_one_letter_code
_entity_poly.pdbx_strand_id
1 'polypeptide(L)'
;MATIVRELEALERLHSDFGFRYTELAQALNTSEPTLHRWRRGNSAEPTPVYLKRLEALEAFLVELDELFAKQRAAAAWLDASLSVLKNRTPREMIVDGHVDRVTGVLYALNAGVSL
;
A
#
# COMPACT_ATOMS: atom_id res chain seq x y z
N MET A 1 -3.10 -23.35 7.01
CA MET A 1 -2.16 -22.31 7.44
C MET A 1 -2.23 -21.13 6.48
N ALA A 2 -2.67 -20.01 6.97
CA ALA A 2 -2.74 -18.82 6.14
C ALA A 2 -1.32 -18.34 5.84
N THR A 3 -0.98 -18.22 4.57
CA THR A 3 0.30 -17.66 4.19
C THR A 3 0.08 -16.20 3.82
N ILE A 4 0.91 -15.32 4.38
CA ILE A 4 0.88 -13.88 4.08
C ILE A 4 2.04 -13.48 3.17
N VAL A 5 2.48 -14.43 2.33
CA VAL A 5 3.65 -14.22 1.47
C VAL A 5 3.43 -13.04 0.51
N ARG A 6 2.28 -12.99 -0.17
CA ARG A 6 1.97 -11.91 -1.11
C ARG A 6 1.88 -10.56 -0.42
N GLU A 7 1.27 -10.55 0.76
CA GLU A 7 1.08 -9.34 1.55
C GLU A 7 2.42 -8.81 2.04
N LEU A 8 3.31 -9.69 2.47
CA LEU A 8 4.65 -9.31 2.90
C LEU A 8 5.52 -8.88 1.71
N GLU A 9 5.39 -9.52 0.57
CA GLU A 9 6.07 -9.09 -0.65
C GLU A 9 5.62 -7.70 -1.07
N ALA A 10 4.31 -7.41 -0.98
CA ALA A 10 3.77 -6.10 -1.27
C ALA A 10 4.36 -5.04 -0.33
N LEU A 11 4.43 -5.36 0.95
CA LEU A 11 5.03 -4.49 1.95
C LEU A 11 6.49 -4.17 1.62
N GLU A 12 7.27 -5.20 1.28
CA GLU A 12 8.68 -5.02 0.93
C GLU A 12 8.85 -4.19 -0.35
N ARG A 13 7.98 -4.37 -1.34
CA ARG A 13 8.00 -3.56 -2.56
C ARG A 13 7.71 -2.10 -2.26
N LEU A 14 6.72 -1.82 -1.41
CA LEU A 14 6.41 -0.45 -1.02
C LEU A 14 7.64 0.20 -0.37
N HIS A 15 8.36 -0.55 0.44
CA HIS A 15 9.57 -0.06 1.08
C HIS A 15 10.71 0.12 0.07
N SER A 16 11.07 -0.92 -0.67
CA SER A 16 12.28 -0.93 -1.50
C SER A 16 12.11 -0.19 -2.83
N ASP A 17 10.94 -0.31 -3.46
CA ASP A 17 10.72 0.25 -4.80
C ASP A 17 10.10 1.66 -4.76
N PHE A 18 9.33 1.97 -3.72
CA PHE A 18 8.58 3.22 -3.63
C PHE A 18 8.94 4.10 -2.45
N GLY A 19 9.94 3.69 -1.66
CA GLY A 19 10.51 4.53 -0.63
C GLY A 19 9.66 4.73 0.62
N PHE A 20 8.67 3.87 0.87
CA PHE A 20 7.93 3.91 2.13
C PHE A 20 8.83 3.45 3.27
N ARG A 21 8.95 4.26 4.31
CA ARG A 21 9.68 3.85 5.51
C ARG A 21 8.83 2.85 6.28
N TYR A 22 9.49 1.95 7.03
CA TYR A 22 8.75 0.98 7.83
C TYR A 22 7.88 1.65 8.88
N THR A 23 8.29 2.81 9.41
CA THR A 23 7.45 3.60 10.31
C THR A 23 6.17 4.06 9.61
N GLU A 24 6.26 4.45 8.35
CA GLU A 24 5.11 4.88 7.56
C GLU A 24 4.18 3.70 7.24
N LEU A 25 4.75 2.54 6.94
CA LEU A 25 3.97 1.34 6.68
C LEU A 25 3.26 0.85 7.95
N ALA A 26 3.94 0.92 9.10
CA ALA A 26 3.32 0.61 10.37
C ALA A 26 2.14 1.56 10.66
N GLN A 27 2.32 2.84 10.39
CA GLN A 27 1.25 3.83 10.54
C GLN A 27 0.07 3.53 9.61
N ALA A 28 0.35 3.19 8.36
CA ALA A 28 -0.68 2.84 7.37
C ALA A 28 -1.51 1.64 7.83
N LEU A 29 -0.87 0.69 8.50
CA LEU A 29 -1.51 -0.52 9.02
C LEU A 29 -2.09 -0.32 10.42
N ASN A 30 -1.90 0.85 11.02
CA ASN A 30 -2.29 1.17 12.39
C ASN A 30 -1.71 0.17 13.38
N THR A 31 -0.43 -0.10 13.25
CA THR A 31 0.32 -0.98 14.15
C THR A 31 1.66 -0.34 14.52
N SER A 32 2.44 -1.02 15.34
CA SER A 32 3.77 -0.57 15.71
C SER A 32 4.82 -1.15 14.76
N GLU A 33 5.93 -0.45 14.64
CA GLU A 33 7.06 -0.94 13.85
C GLU A 33 7.60 -2.27 14.37
N PRO A 34 7.77 -2.48 15.70
CA PRO A 34 8.16 -3.79 16.19
C PRO A 34 7.22 -4.92 15.79
N THR A 35 5.92 -4.70 15.81
CA THR A 35 4.94 -5.70 15.38
C THR A 35 5.11 -6.01 13.88
N LEU A 36 5.29 -4.96 13.07
CA LEU A 36 5.54 -5.12 11.63
C LEU A 36 6.77 -6.01 11.39
N HIS A 37 7.85 -5.76 12.11
CA HIS A 37 9.08 -6.54 11.95
C HIS A 37 8.93 -7.99 12.42
N ARG A 38 8.08 -8.23 13.44
CA ARG A 38 7.78 -9.62 13.83
C ARG A 38 7.09 -10.39 12.71
N TRP A 39 6.13 -9.75 12.03
CA TRP A 39 5.50 -10.39 10.86
C TRP A 39 6.52 -10.67 9.76
N ARG A 40 7.40 -9.71 9.49
CA ARG A 40 8.43 -9.84 8.45
C ARG A 40 9.41 -10.98 8.74
N ARG A 41 9.73 -11.21 10.00
CA ARG A 41 10.65 -12.28 10.40
C ARG A 41 9.99 -13.66 10.46
N GLY A 42 8.67 -13.73 10.39
CA GLY A 42 7.95 -14.99 10.50
C GLY A 42 8.01 -15.61 11.89
N ASN A 43 8.28 -14.82 12.92
CA ASN A 43 8.42 -15.29 14.30
C ASN A 43 7.07 -15.43 14.97
N SER A 44 6.37 -16.54 14.72
CA SER A 44 5.21 -17.03 15.46
C SER A 44 4.01 -16.07 15.62
N ALA A 45 4.16 -14.78 15.38
CA ALA A 45 3.07 -13.82 15.51
C ALA A 45 2.41 -13.61 14.14
N GLU A 46 1.34 -14.34 13.88
CA GLU A 46 0.53 -14.10 12.69
C GLU A 46 -0.34 -12.86 12.91
N PRO A 47 -0.55 -12.04 11.86
CA PRO A 47 -1.46 -10.91 11.97
C PRO A 47 -2.87 -11.38 12.32
N THR A 48 -3.55 -10.65 13.21
CA THR A 48 -4.97 -10.90 13.47
C THR A 48 -5.79 -10.58 12.21
N PRO A 49 -7.04 -11.04 12.13
CA PRO A 49 -7.87 -10.78 10.94
C PRO A 49 -7.97 -9.31 10.54
N VAL A 50 -7.99 -8.39 11.51
CA VAL A 50 -8.04 -6.96 11.21
C VAL A 50 -6.78 -6.51 10.48
N TYR A 51 -5.61 -6.91 10.96
CA TYR A 51 -4.34 -6.54 10.31
C TYR A 51 -4.13 -7.27 9.00
N LEU A 52 -4.59 -8.51 8.92
CA LEU A 52 -4.54 -9.27 7.67
C LEU A 52 -5.31 -8.55 6.57
N LYS A 53 -6.50 -8.04 6.87
CA LYS A 53 -7.29 -7.26 5.91
C LYS A 53 -6.56 -6.02 5.43
N ARG A 54 -5.88 -5.33 6.34
CA ARG A 54 -5.11 -4.14 5.99
C ARG A 54 -3.91 -4.47 5.11
N LEU A 55 -3.24 -5.57 5.38
CA LEU A 55 -2.15 -6.05 4.53
C LEU A 55 -2.66 -6.43 3.15
N GLU A 56 -3.80 -7.12 3.09
CA GLU A 56 -4.45 -7.45 1.82
C GLU A 56 -4.82 -6.20 1.02
N ALA A 57 -5.25 -5.15 1.71
CA ALA A 57 -5.59 -3.88 1.05
C ALA A 57 -4.35 -3.22 0.42
N LEU A 58 -3.18 -3.31 1.05
CA LEU A 58 -1.93 -2.82 0.47
C LEU A 58 -1.54 -3.65 -0.75
N GLU A 59 -1.72 -4.96 -0.70
CA GLU A 59 -1.43 -5.84 -1.83
C GLU A 59 -2.36 -5.52 -3.00
N ALA A 60 -3.66 -5.35 -2.74
CA ALA A 60 -4.64 -4.98 -3.76
C ALA A 60 -4.30 -3.63 -4.41
N PHE A 61 -3.83 -2.67 -3.62
CA PHE A 61 -3.37 -1.39 -4.13
C PHE A 61 -2.23 -1.58 -5.14
N LEU A 62 -1.23 -2.40 -4.81
CA LEU A 62 -0.10 -2.63 -5.72
C LEU A 62 -0.53 -3.32 -7.01
N VAL A 63 -1.49 -4.22 -6.95
CA VAL A 63 -2.02 -4.86 -8.16
C VAL A 63 -2.58 -3.80 -9.11
N GLU A 64 -3.39 -2.88 -8.60
CA GLU A 64 -3.96 -1.82 -9.42
C GLU A 64 -2.92 -0.83 -9.92
N LEU A 65 -1.91 -0.54 -9.09
CA LEU A 65 -0.81 0.34 -9.48
C LEU A 65 -0.02 -0.28 -10.65
N ASP A 66 0.28 -1.57 -10.56
CA ASP A 66 1.01 -2.30 -11.60
C ASP A 66 0.20 -2.39 -12.90
N GLU A 67 -1.13 -2.46 -12.81
CA GLU A 67 -1.99 -2.46 -13.99
C GLU A 67 -1.93 -1.12 -14.73
N LEU A 68 -1.90 -0.02 -14.00
CA LEU A 68 -1.93 1.31 -14.61
C LEU A 68 -0.56 1.75 -15.13
N PHE A 69 0.50 1.41 -14.42
CA PHE A 69 1.86 1.88 -14.74
C PHE A 69 2.79 0.73 -15.12
N ALA A 70 3.23 0.73 -16.37
CA ALA A 70 4.20 -0.25 -16.85
C ALA A 70 5.59 -0.01 -16.25
N LYS A 71 5.90 1.24 -15.88
CA LYS A 71 7.22 1.62 -15.38
C LYS A 71 7.15 2.06 -13.93
N GLN A 72 8.04 1.52 -13.11
CA GLN A 72 8.14 1.88 -11.70
C GLN A 72 8.34 3.39 -11.49
N ARG A 73 9.14 4.03 -12.34
CA ARG A 73 9.37 5.48 -12.24
C ARG A 73 8.07 6.28 -12.35
N ALA A 74 7.22 5.91 -13.30
CA ALA A 74 5.94 6.58 -13.51
C ALA A 74 5.01 6.37 -12.31
N ALA A 75 4.97 5.15 -11.78
CA ALA A 75 4.19 4.82 -10.59
C ALA A 75 4.68 5.63 -9.38
N ALA A 76 6.00 5.70 -9.19
CA ALA A 76 6.60 6.45 -8.09
C ALA A 76 6.26 7.94 -8.19
N ALA A 77 6.32 8.50 -9.39
CA ALA A 77 5.97 9.92 -9.60
C ALA A 77 4.50 10.17 -9.27
N TRP A 78 3.61 9.25 -9.64
CA TRP A 78 2.18 9.38 -9.35
C TRP A 78 1.92 9.36 -7.85
N LEU A 79 2.63 8.52 -7.10
CA LEU A 79 2.48 8.44 -5.65
C LEU A 79 2.80 9.76 -4.95
N ASP A 80 3.65 10.59 -5.54
CA ASP A 80 4.06 11.87 -4.96
C ASP A 80 3.40 13.07 -5.62
N ALA A 81 2.43 12.85 -6.49
CA ALA A 81 1.69 13.93 -7.14
C ALA A 81 0.48 14.33 -6.30
N SER A 82 0.24 15.63 -6.17
CA SER A 82 -0.98 16.14 -5.54
C SER A 82 -2.14 15.99 -6.51
N LEU A 83 -3.15 15.23 -6.13
CA LEU A 83 -4.29 14.93 -6.99
C LEU A 83 -5.54 15.65 -6.52
N SER A 84 -6.21 16.35 -7.43
CA SER A 84 -7.45 17.07 -7.09
C SER A 84 -8.53 16.12 -6.58
N VAL A 85 -8.61 14.90 -7.12
CA VAL A 85 -9.56 13.87 -6.67
C VAL A 85 -9.31 13.46 -5.21
N LEU A 86 -8.11 13.69 -4.70
CA LEU A 86 -7.74 13.44 -3.30
C LEU A 86 -7.64 14.74 -2.50
N LYS A 87 -8.33 15.79 -2.91
CA LYS A 87 -8.31 17.11 -2.27
C LYS A 87 -6.91 17.68 -2.18
N ASN A 88 -6.14 17.53 -3.26
CA ASN A 88 -4.77 17.99 -3.40
C ASN A 88 -3.77 17.32 -2.46
N ARG A 89 -4.11 16.14 -1.96
CA ARG A 89 -3.16 15.30 -1.23
C ARG A 89 -2.49 14.33 -2.17
N THR A 90 -1.33 13.81 -1.77
CA THR A 90 -0.65 12.79 -2.56
C THR A 90 -1.20 11.40 -2.21
N PRO A 91 -1.17 10.47 -3.16
CA PRO A 91 -1.51 9.07 -2.83
C PRO A 91 -0.69 8.52 -1.66
N ARG A 92 0.61 8.85 -1.60
CA ARG A 92 1.48 8.42 -0.50
C ARG A 92 0.94 8.89 0.85
N GLU A 93 0.61 10.16 0.97
CA GLU A 93 0.04 10.71 2.22
C GLU A 93 -1.24 9.98 2.62
N MET A 94 -2.10 9.72 1.65
CA MET A 94 -3.37 9.03 1.89
C MET A 94 -3.14 7.62 2.42
N ILE A 95 -2.17 6.89 1.83
CA ILE A 95 -1.84 5.53 2.25
C ILE A 95 -1.30 5.53 3.68
N VAL A 96 -0.37 6.43 3.98
CA VAL A 96 0.22 6.52 5.32
C VAL A 96 -0.85 6.84 6.37
N ASP A 97 -1.83 7.66 6.01
CA ASP A 97 -2.93 8.01 6.89
C ASP A 97 -4.01 6.93 7.03
N GLY A 98 -3.81 5.77 6.40
CA GLY A 98 -4.73 4.64 6.51
C GLY A 98 -5.85 4.63 5.48
N HIS A 99 -5.74 5.41 4.42
CA HIS A 99 -6.78 5.53 3.39
C HIS A 99 -6.40 4.88 2.08
N VAL A 100 -5.72 3.73 2.14
CA VAL A 100 -5.29 3.01 0.93
C VAL A 100 -6.47 2.64 0.04
N ASP A 101 -7.63 2.33 0.63
CA ASP A 101 -8.82 1.96 -0.15
C ASP A 101 -9.27 3.08 -1.09
N ARG A 102 -9.15 4.33 -0.66
CA ARG A 102 -9.51 5.47 -1.51
C ARG A 102 -8.56 5.59 -2.69
N VAL A 103 -7.28 5.37 -2.45
CA VAL A 103 -6.26 5.41 -3.50
C VAL A 103 -6.47 4.27 -4.48
N THR A 104 -6.76 3.07 -3.98
CA THR A 104 -7.06 1.91 -4.81
C THR A 104 -8.29 2.18 -5.68
N GLY A 105 -9.31 2.83 -5.12
CA GLY A 105 -10.50 3.21 -5.87
C GLY A 105 -10.20 4.16 -7.03
N VAL A 106 -9.30 5.12 -6.82
CA VAL A 106 -8.86 6.03 -7.88
C VAL A 106 -8.16 5.25 -9.00
N LEU A 107 -7.24 4.36 -8.63
CA LEU A 107 -6.53 3.52 -9.61
C LEU A 107 -7.49 2.62 -10.38
N TYR A 108 -8.44 2.03 -9.69
CA TYR A 108 -9.43 1.18 -10.31
C TYR A 108 -10.25 1.95 -11.36
N ALA A 109 -10.67 3.17 -11.02
CA ALA A 109 -11.40 4.03 -11.96
C ALA A 109 -10.55 4.38 -13.18
N LEU A 110 -9.27 4.74 -12.96
CA LEU A 110 -8.34 5.06 -14.05
C LEU A 110 -8.09 3.84 -14.94
N ASN A 111 -7.94 2.65 -14.37
CA ASN A 111 -7.78 1.42 -15.13
C ASN A 111 -9.03 1.07 -15.93
N ALA A 112 -10.21 1.47 -15.47
CA ALA A 112 -11.46 1.29 -16.18
C ALA A 112 -11.71 2.37 -17.25
N GLY A 113 -10.78 3.32 -17.41
CA GLY A 113 -10.90 4.37 -18.41
C GLY A 113 -11.71 5.58 -17.96
N VAL A 114 -12.00 5.71 -16.68
CA VAL A 114 -12.71 6.87 -16.16
C VAL A 114 -11.75 8.05 -16.08
N SER A 115 -12.19 9.21 -16.58
CA SER A 115 -11.43 10.45 -16.46
C SER A 115 -11.77 11.11 -15.13
N LEU A 116 -10.75 11.37 -14.34
CA LEU A 116 -10.92 11.96 -13.02
C LEU A 116 -10.43 13.40 -12.96
#